data_9870dbb3cd46fe4bb50471d26b0281e6
#
_entry.id   9870dbb3cd46fe4bb50471d26b0281e6
#
_cell.length_a   1.000
_cell.length_b   1.000
_cell.length_c   1.000
_cell.angle_alpha   90.00
_cell.angle_beta   90.00
_cell.angle_gamma   90.00
#
_symmetry.space_group_name_H-M   'P 1'
#
loop_
_entity.id
_entity.type
_entity.pdbx_description
1 polymer ?
#
loop_
_entity_poly.entity_id
_entity_poly.type
_entity_poly.pdbx_seq_one_letter_code
_entity_poly.pdbx_strand_id
1 'polypeptide(L)'
;MQEFIAIDFETANPQRVSACALGYTKVRNCEIIETNGYLIKPVGGHAPFQSKIHGIKAEHTFDKPDFGELFPEIQNIFKYPLVAHSLFDKQVLNALSTHFDLGLKFEYTDSSAVAKEKLPNLKNCKLKTLVKHFDLPSFKHHDATEDSTACARIFLKLMGGDEEQSSKSISDEASEFKGMILGILADDEVNYKETYELLYWLEDHPEIAERYRKVYMKTKEVLEDDYLDNVEAIEMKYILKSILANL
;
A
#
# COMPACT_ATOMS: atom_id res chain seq x y z
N MET A 1 4.45 -23.75 -3.96
CA MET A 1 5.66 -22.99 -4.35
C MET A 1 6.56 -22.95 -3.12
N GLN A 2 7.77 -23.49 -3.19
CA GLN A 2 8.65 -23.58 -2.01
C GLN A 2 9.45 -22.30 -1.74
N GLU A 3 9.68 -21.49 -2.75
CA GLU A 3 10.44 -20.25 -2.65
C GLU A 3 9.92 -19.20 -3.63
N PHE A 4 9.77 -17.96 -3.19
CA PHE A 4 9.39 -16.81 -4.02
C PHE A 4 9.87 -15.49 -3.39
N ILE A 5 9.83 -14.41 -4.16
CA ILE A 5 10.09 -13.07 -3.66
C ILE A 5 8.87 -12.19 -3.95
N ALA A 6 8.30 -11.62 -2.88
CA ALA A 6 7.31 -10.56 -3.01
C ALA A 6 8.02 -9.23 -3.23
N ILE A 7 7.53 -8.43 -4.18
CA ILE A 7 8.08 -7.11 -4.51
C ILE A 7 6.99 -6.06 -4.48
N ASP A 8 7.39 -4.81 -4.23
CA ASP A 8 6.57 -3.63 -4.36
C ASP A 8 7.42 -2.45 -4.81
N PHE A 9 6.93 -1.64 -5.75
CA PHE A 9 7.59 -0.44 -6.25
C PHE A 9 6.78 0.80 -5.94
N GLU A 10 7.48 1.87 -5.52
CA GLU A 10 6.94 3.22 -5.56
C GLU A 10 7.51 3.98 -6.75
N THR A 11 6.66 4.79 -7.42
CA THR A 11 7.08 5.61 -8.57
C THR A 11 7.03 7.09 -8.23
N ALA A 12 8.06 7.83 -8.64
CA ALA A 12 8.20 9.25 -8.36
C ALA A 12 7.29 10.16 -9.20
N ASN A 13 6.79 9.64 -10.34
CA ASN A 13 5.89 10.34 -11.27
C ASN A 13 5.01 9.31 -12.00
N PRO A 14 4.04 9.72 -12.85
CA PRO A 14 3.14 8.78 -13.53
C PRO A 14 3.79 7.78 -14.50
N GLN A 15 5.06 7.97 -14.85
CA GLN A 15 5.77 7.08 -15.76
C GLN A 15 6.24 5.82 -15.02
N ARG A 16 6.02 4.65 -15.58
CA ARG A 16 6.41 3.36 -14.98
C ARG A 16 7.92 3.21 -14.78
N VAL A 17 8.72 3.90 -15.54
CA VAL A 17 10.19 3.91 -15.44
C VAL A 17 10.72 4.71 -14.25
N SER A 18 9.87 5.50 -13.59
CA SER A 18 10.25 6.44 -12.54
C SER A 18 10.30 5.81 -11.14
N ALA A 19 10.67 4.54 -11.01
CA ALA A 19 10.80 3.89 -9.71
C ALA A 19 11.68 4.72 -8.77
N CYS A 20 11.17 5.02 -7.56
CA CYS A 20 11.89 5.73 -6.51
C CYS A 20 12.11 4.92 -5.24
N ALA A 21 11.44 3.78 -5.13
CA ALA A 21 11.71 2.75 -4.13
C ALA A 21 11.39 1.36 -4.68
N LEU A 22 12.09 0.37 -4.15
CA LEU A 22 11.82 -1.06 -4.30
C LEU A 22 11.86 -1.68 -2.92
N GLY A 23 10.77 -2.33 -2.51
CA GLY A 23 10.75 -3.25 -1.39
C GLY A 23 10.71 -4.69 -1.88
N TYR A 24 11.37 -5.60 -1.16
CA TYR A 24 11.23 -7.02 -1.41
C TYR A 24 11.22 -7.84 -0.13
N THR A 25 10.50 -8.95 -0.18
CA THR A 25 10.41 -9.92 0.91
C THR A 25 10.59 -11.32 0.33
N LYS A 26 11.64 -11.98 0.76
CA LYS A 26 11.98 -13.34 0.34
C LYS A 26 11.33 -14.37 1.27
N VAL A 27 10.64 -15.31 0.65
CA VAL A 27 9.98 -16.43 1.32
C VAL A 27 10.64 -17.74 0.90
N ARG A 28 10.90 -18.59 1.87
CA ARG A 28 11.37 -19.97 1.65
C ARG A 28 10.68 -20.90 2.66
N ASN A 29 10.18 -22.05 2.19
CA ASN A 29 9.50 -23.05 3.04
C ASN A 29 8.37 -22.45 3.89
N CYS A 30 7.57 -21.55 3.31
CA CYS A 30 6.48 -20.82 3.97
C CYS A 30 6.92 -19.85 5.09
N GLU A 31 8.20 -19.54 5.21
CA GLU A 31 8.75 -18.58 6.17
C GLU A 31 9.37 -17.39 5.46
N ILE A 32 9.17 -16.18 6.01
CA ILE A 32 9.87 -14.99 5.57
C ILE A 32 11.30 -15.07 6.12
N ILE A 33 12.29 -15.12 5.21
CA ILE A 33 13.70 -15.27 5.58
C ILE A 33 14.50 -13.97 5.39
N GLU A 34 13.98 -13.03 4.61
CA GLU A 34 14.65 -11.76 4.34
C GLU A 34 13.63 -10.71 3.90
N THR A 35 13.78 -9.50 4.38
CA THR A 35 13.03 -8.31 3.93
C THR A 35 14.01 -7.15 3.81
N ASN A 36 13.96 -6.44 2.68
CA ASN A 36 14.84 -5.30 2.45
C ASN A 36 14.17 -4.27 1.52
N GLY A 37 14.70 -3.04 1.51
CA GLY A 37 14.20 -1.96 0.69
C GLY A 37 15.32 -1.04 0.20
N TYR A 38 15.12 -0.48 -1.00
CA TYR A 38 16.06 0.42 -1.66
C TYR A 38 15.35 1.70 -2.09
N LEU A 39 15.94 2.84 -1.78
CA LEU A 39 15.61 4.10 -2.43
C LEU A 39 16.38 4.19 -3.75
N ILE A 40 15.70 4.66 -4.79
CA ILE A 40 16.20 4.68 -6.16
C ILE A 40 16.08 6.11 -6.69
N LYS A 41 17.10 6.59 -7.37
CA LYS A 41 17.05 7.86 -8.12
C LYS A 41 16.15 7.68 -9.32
N PRO A 42 14.98 8.33 -9.38
CA PRO A 42 14.01 8.07 -10.42
C PRO A 42 14.35 8.74 -11.75
N VAL A 43 13.99 8.09 -12.84
CA VAL A 43 13.99 8.71 -14.17
C VAL A 43 12.89 9.78 -14.24
N GLY A 44 13.23 10.98 -14.72
CA GLY A 44 12.26 12.06 -14.92
C GLY A 44 11.87 12.86 -13.66
N GLY A 45 12.52 12.58 -12.52
CA GLY A 45 12.30 13.33 -11.27
C GLY A 45 10.99 13.01 -10.56
N HIS A 46 10.67 13.81 -9.53
CA HIS A 46 9.51 13.64 -8.66
C HIS A 46 8.34 14.55 -9.07
N ALA A 47 7.13 14.00 -9.06
CA ALA A 47 5.90 14.76 -9.16
C ALA A 47 5.24 14.89 -7.76
N PRO A 48 4.59 16.03 -7.44
CA PRO A 48 4.04 16.27 -6.11
C PRO A 48 2.98 15.25 -5.68
N PHE A 49 2.18 14.76 -6.61
CA PHE A 49 1.10 13.82 -6.34
C PHE A 49 1.65 12.49 -5.77
N GLN A 50 2.60 11.85 -6.47
CA GLN A 50 3.20 10.59 -6.02
C GLN A 50 3.94 10.76 -4.70
N SER A 51 4.68 11.88 -4.55
CA SER A 51 5.38 12.17 -3.29
C SER A 51 4.43 12.36 -2.09
N LYS A 52 3.19 12.83 -2.31
CA LYS A 52 2.17 12.88 -1.24
C LYS A 52 1.70 11.49 -0.82
N ILE A 53 1.62 10.54 -1.75
CA ILE A 53 1.12 9.17 -1.46
C ILE A 53 2.12 8.40 -0.58
N HIS A 54 3.38 8.28 -1.01
CA HIS A 54 4.38 7.45 -0.34
C HIS A 54 5.39 8.24 0.51
N GLY A 55 5.35 9.59 0.47
CA GLY A 55 6.24 10.44 1.27
C GLY A 55 7.67 10.57 0.76
N ILE A 56 8.05 9.87 -0.33
CA ILE A 56 9.40 9.94 -0.90
C ILE A 56 9.50 11.19 -1.78
N LYS A 57 10.49 12.04 -1.48
CA LYS A 57 10.77 13.29 -2.19
C LYS A 57 12.13 13.25 -2.87
N ALA A 58 12.41 14.26 -3.73
CA ALA A 58 13.68 14.37 -4.43
C ALA A 58 14.89 14.38 -3.48
N GLU A 59 14.74 15.00 -2.31
CA GLU A 59 15.79 15.04 -1.27
C GLU A 59 16.17 13.68 -0.70
N HIS A 60 15.28 12.67 -0.80
CA HIS A 60 15.54 11.31 -0.32
C HIS A 60 16.28 10.45 -1.34
N THR A 61 16.25 10.84 -2.61
CA THR A 61 16.73 9.99 -3.73
C THR A 61 17.81 10.61 -4.59
N PHE A 62 18.16 11.91 -4.38
CA PHE A 62 19.10 12.61 -5.26
C PHE A 62 20.52 12.00 -5.27
N ASP A 63 20.92 11.43 -4.13
CA ASP A 63 22.23 10.79 -3.91
C ASP A 63 22.19 9.26 -4.04
N LYS A 64 21.04 8.70 -4.42
CA LYS A 64 20.86 7.25 -4.56
C LYS A 64 21.24 6.80 -5.97
N PRO A 65 21.63 5.53 -6.14
CA PRO A 65 21.84 4.95 -7.46
C PRO A 65 20.51 4.96 -8.25
N ASP A 66 20.58 5.08 -9.56
CA ASP A 66 19.46 4.73 -10.41
C ASP A 66 19.27 3.20 -10.47
N PHE A 67 18.19 2.75 -11.11
CA PHE A 67 17.91 1.32 -11.14
C PHE A 67 18.98 0.52 -11.90
N GLY A 68 19.58 1.08 -12.94
CA GLY A 68 20.65 0.44 -13.70
C GLY A 68 21.92 0.28 -12.87
N GLU A 69 22.28 1.29 -12.09
CA GLU A 69 23.41 1.26 -11.15
C GLU A 69 23.17 0.30 -9.98
N LEU A 70 21.93 0.21 -9.49
CA LEU A 70 21.53 -0.69 -8.40
C LEU A 70 21.43 -2.16 -8.86
N PHE A 71 21.08 -2.37 -10.13
CA PHE A 71 20.73 -3.69 -10.65
C PHE A 71 21.77 -4.79 -10.41
N PRO A 72 23.10 -4.57 -10.56
CA PRO A 72 24.11 -5.61 -10.26
C PRO A 72 24.02 -6.16 -8.84
N GLU A 73 23.61 -5.34 -7.87
CA GLU A 73 23.45 -5.75 -6.47
C GLU A 73 22.19 -6.61 -6.28
N ILE A 74 21.09 -6.23 -6.93
CA ILE A 74 19.76 -6.82 -6.71
C ILE A 74 19.34 -7.87 -7.74
N GLN A 75 20.13 -8.10 -8.80
CA GLN A 75 19.74 -8.98 -9.92
C GLN A 75 19.34 -10.40 -9.50
N ASN A 76 19.86 -10.88 -8.36
CA ASN A 76 19.54 -12.21 -7.87
C ASN A 76 18.08 -12.33 -7.39
N ILE A 77 17.42 -11.23 -7.02
CA ILE A 77 16.00 -11.19 -6.65
C ILE A 77 15.16 -11.71 -7.81
N PHE A 78 15.48 -11.31 -9.03
CA PHE A 78 14.71 -11.59 -10.25
C PHE A 78 14.90 -13.00 -10.83
N LYS A 79 15.74 -13.81 -10.19
CA LYS A 79 15.91 -15.24 -10.52
C LYS A 79 14.86 -16.14 -9.86
N TYR A 80 14.14 -15.60 -8.88
CA TYR A 80 13.05 -16.30 -8.20
C TYR A 80 11.70 -15.93 -8.80
N PRO A 81 10.67 -16.78 -8.65
CA PRO A 81 9.30 -16.38 -8.97
C PRO A 81 8.92 -15.13 -8.17
N LEU A 82 8.46 -14.08 -8.88
CA LEU A 82 8.05 -12.82 -8.27
C LEU A 82 6.55 -12.85 -7.98
N VAL A 83 6.19 -12.28 -6.86
CA VAL A 83 4.79 -12.04 -6.46
C VAL A 83 4.64 -10.55 -6.18
N ALA A 84 3.59 -9.92 -6.67
CA ALA A 84 3.22 -8.58 -6.26
C ALA A 84 1.69 -8.41 -6.22
N HIS A 85 1.21 -7.32 -5.65
CA HIS A 85 -0.22 -7.19 -5.37
C HIS A 85 -1.02 -6.54 -6.49
N SER A 86 -0.46 -6.40 -7.68
CA SER A 86 -1.14 -5.94 -8.90
C SER A 86 -0.25 -6.16 -10.12
N LEU A 87 -0.75 -5.80 -11.30
CA LEU A 87 0.09 -5.76 -12.51
C LEU A 87 0.99 -4.50 -12.59
N PHE A 88 0.85 -3.57 -11.63
CA PHE A 88 1.61 -2.33 -11.61
C PHE A 88 3.12 -2.60 -11.55
N ASP A 89 3.55 -3.40 -10.60
CA ASP A 89 4.97 -3.73 -10.38
C ASP A 89 5.60 -4.44 -11.58
N LYS A 90 4.83 -5.33 -12.23
CA LYS A 90 5.23 -5.93 -13.51
C LYS A 90 5.48 -4.90 -14.60
N GLN A 91 4.60 -3.88 -14.68
CA GLN A 91 4.73 -2.80 -15.67
C GLN A 91 5.96 -1.93 -15.36
N VAL A 92 6.20 -1.61 -14.08
CA VAL A 92 7.40 -0.89 -13.63
C VAL A 92 8.65 -1.67 -13.99
N LEU A 93 8.73 -2.94 -13.64
CA LEU A 93 9.89 -3.79 -13.90
C LEU A 93 10.18 -3.94 -15.41
N ASN A 94 9.15 -4.09 -16.24
CA ASN A 94 9.29 -4.12 -17.69
C ASN A 94 9.82 -2.78 -18.25
N ALA A 95 9.31 -1.65 -17.74
CA ALA A 95 9.76 -0.32 -18.17
C ALA A 95 11.23 -0.07 -17.78
N LEU A 96 11.63 -0.46 -16.57
CA LEU A 96 13.01 -0.38 -16.10
C LEU A 96 13.93 -1.29 -16.92
N SER A 97 13.51 -2.55 -17.17
CA SER A 97 14.28 -3.50 -17.98
C SER A 97 14.52 -2.98 -19.40
N THR A 98 13.52 -2.35 -20.01
CA THR A 98 13.64 -1.74 -21.34
C THR A 98 14.52 -0.51 -21.31
N HIS A 99 14.34 0.39 -20.34
CA HIS A 99 15.06 1.66 -20.26
C HIS A 99 16.57 1.48 -20.05
N PHE A 100 16.93 0.53 -19.20
CA PHE A 100 18.33 0.25 -18.85
C PHE A 100 18.94 -0.94 -19.64
N ASP A 101 18.23 -1.46 -20.65
CA ASP A 101 18.65 -2.60 -21.49
C ASP A 101 19.11 -3.83 -20.69
N LEU A 102 18.34 -4.18 -19.64
CA LEU A 102 18.73 -5.25 -18.70
C LEU A 102 18.38 -6.65 -19.20
N GLY A 103 17.54 -6.77 -20.22
CA GLY A 103 17.10 -8.06 -20.76
C GLY A 103 16.42 -8.98 -19.73
N LEU A 104 15.76 -8.41 -18.71
CA LEU A 104 15.16 -9.16 -17.62
C LEU A 104 14.10 -10.16 -18.11
N LYS A 105 14.23 -11.40 -17.64
CA LYS A 105 13.21 -12.44 -17.75
C LYS A 105 12.84 -12.90 -16.35
N PHE A 106 11.56 -12.90 -16.03
CA PHE A 106 11.06 -13.26 -14.70
C PHE A 106 9.68 -13.92 -14.78
N GLU A 107 9.44 -14.82 -13.84
CA GLU A 107 8.09 -15.33 -13.57
C GLU A 107 7.36 -14.37 -12.66
N TYR A 108 6.07 -14.15 -12.88
CA TYR A 108 5.30 -13.15 -12.12
C TYR A 108 3.90 -13.65 -11.80
N THR A 109 3.52 -13.50 -10.55
CA THR A 109 2.17 -13.79 -10.04
C THR A 109 1.56 -12.52 -9.47
N ASP A 110 0.36 -12.18 -9.93
CA ASP A 110 -0.49 -11.14 -9.35
C ASP A 110 -1.30 -11.74 -8.19
N SER A 111 -0.92 -11.44 -6.94
CA SER A 111 -1.59 -11.95 -5.75
C SER A 111 -3.02 -11.44 -5.61
N SER A 112 -3.35 -10.26 -6.17
CA SER A 112 -4.71 -9.74 -6.17
C SER A 112 -5.63 -10.54 -7.09
N ALA A 113 -5.11 -11.04 -8.21
CA ALA A 113 -5.84 -11.91 -9.12
C ALA A 113 -6.09 -13.29 -8.46
N VAL A 114 -5.07 -13.85 -7.80
CA VAL A 114 -5.20 -15.10 -7.03
C VAL A 114 -6.21 -14.94 -5.90
N ALA A 115 -6.19 -13.80 -5.18
CA ALA A 115 -7.15 -13.53 -4.13
C ALA A 115 -8.59 -13.44 -4.66
N LYS A 116 -8.82 -12.79 -5.81
CA LYS A 116 -10.15 -12.72 -6.44
C LYS A 116 -10.69 -14.08 -6.82
N GLU A 117 -9.84 -14.98 -7.28
CA GLU A 117 -10.21 -16.35 -7.63
C GLU A 117 -10.57 -17.17 -6.39
N LYS A 118 -9.74 -17.08 -5.33
CA LYS A 118 -9.91 -17.88 -4.10
C LYS A 118 -10.94 -17.33 -3.13
N LEU A 119 -11.21 -16.03 -3.16
CA LEU A 119 -12.09 -15.31 -2.25
C LEU A 119 -13.20 -14.57 -3.03
N PRO A 120 -14.05 -15.27 -3.81
CA PRO A 120 -15.01 -14.63 -4.71
C PRO A 120 -16.09 -13.81 -3.99
N ASN A 121 -16.30 -14.05 -2.69
CA ASN A 121 -17.29 -13.36 -1.88
C ASN A 121 -16.70 -12.12 -1.17
N LEU A 122 -15.39 -11.88 -1.26
CA LEU A 122 -14.78 -10.71 -0.64
C LEU A 122 -15.10 -9.47 -1.48
N LYS A 123 -15.53 -8.39 -0.81
CA LYS A 123 -15.93 -7.12 -1.46
C LYS A 123 -14.88 -6.58 -2.42
N ASN A 124 -13.62 -6.65 -2.04
CA ASN A 124 -12.46 -6.30 -2.87
C ASN A 124 -11.22 -7.07 -2.39
N CYS A 125 -10.19 -7.12 -3.23
CA CYS A 125 -8.91 -7.77 -2.92
C CYS A 125 -7.77 -6.74 -2.83
N LYS A 126 -8.02 -5.57 -2.25
CA LYS A 126 -6.96 -4.60 -1.95
C LYS A 126 -6.05 -5.13 -0.83
N LEU A 127 -4.80 -4.70 -0.81
CA LEU A 127 -3.79 -5.17 0.15
C LEU A 127 -4.28 -5.03 1.61
N LYS A 128 -4.78 -3.86 1.99
CA LYS A 128 -5.35 -3.61 3.33
C LYS A 128 -6.53 -4.52 3.66
N THR A 129 -7.42 -4.77 2.69
CA THR A 129 -8.58 -5.64 2.89
C THR A 129 -8.15 -7.08 3.17
N LEU A 130 -7.16 -7.58 2.43
CA LEU A 130 -6.65 -8.93 2.62
C LEU A 130 -5.83 -9.07 3.92
N VAL A 131 -5.08 -8.04 4.32
CA VAL A 131 -4.40 -8.01 5.62
C VAL A 131 -5.42 -8.14 6.75
N LYS A 132 -6.53 -7.38 6.70
CA LYS A 132 -7.62 -7.48 7.67
C LYS A 132 -8.32 -8.85 7.60
N HIS A 133 -8.62 -9.34 6.40
CA HIS A 133 -9.32 -10.61 6.19
C HIS A 133 -8.55 -11.81 6.77
N PHE A 134 -7.24 -11.81 6.65
CA PHE A 134 -6.36 -12.87 7.16
C PHE A 134 -5.82 -12.62 8.57
N ASP A 135 -6.29 -11.56 9.24
CA ASP A 135 -5.81 -11.14 10.58
C ASP A 135 -4.28 -11.02 10.65
N LEU A 136 -3.69 -10.41 9.63
CA LEU A 136 -2.26 -10.18 9.54
C LEU A 136 -1.86 -8.90 10.30
N PRO A 137 -0.58 -8.78 10.73
CA PRO A 137 -0.09 -7.56 11.36
C PRO A 137 -0.34 -6.32 10.50
N SER A 138 -0.76 -5.23 11.15
CA SER A 138 -0.89 -3.92 10.48
C SER A 138 0.44 -3.45 9.91
N PHE A 139 0.42 -2.68 8.85
CA PHE A 139 1.60 -2.20 8.14
C PHE A 139 1.41 -0.75 7.67
N LYS A 140 2.51 -0.07 7.41
CA LYS A 140 2.51 1.28 6.84
C LYS A 140 2.36 1.20 5.34
N HIS A 141 1.14 1.43 4.85
CA HIS A 141 0.86 1.41 3.42
C HIS A 141 1.62 2.51 2.66
N HIS A 142 1.98 2.24 1.42
CA HIS A 142 2.86 3.06 0.59
C HIS A 142 4.30 3.17 1.13
N ASP A 143 4.72 2.17 1.88
CA ASP A 143 6.11 1.87 2.16
C ASP A 143 6.46 0.57 1.44
N ALA A 144 7.27 0.65 0.39
CA ALA A 144 7.53 -0.50 -0.49
C ALA A 144 7.98 -1.77 0.25
N THR A 145 8.73 -1.61 1.35
CA THR A 145 9.19 -2.74 2.18
C THR A 145 8.05 -3.37 2.95
N GLU A 146 7.20 -2.55 3.56
CA GLU A 146 6.02 -2.99 4.30
C GLU A 146 4.97 -3.61 3.36
N ASP A 147 4.73 -2.99 2.20
CA ASP A 147 3.78 -3.48 1.20
C ASP A 147 4.24 -4.83 0.61
N SER A 148 5.54 -5.01 0.32
CA SER A 148 6.10 -6.30 -0.12
C SER A 148 5.95 -7.39 0.96
N THR A 149 6.11 -7.02 2.24
CA THR A 149 5.96 -7.93 3.37
C THR A 149 4.49 -8.35 3.55
N ALA A 150 3.57 -7.40 3.46
CA ALA A 150 2.13 -7.68 3.50
C ALA A 150 1.71 -8.57 2.32
N CYS A 151 2.21 -8.29 1.11
CA CYS A 151 1.98 -9.11 -0.08
C CYS A 151 2.47 -10.56 0.12
N ALA A 152 3.68 -10.75 0.68
CA ALA A 152 4.24 -12.06 0.98
C ALA A 152 3.36 -12.86 1.95
N ARG A 153 2.94 -12.23 3.06
CA ARG A 153 2.05 -12.86 4.06
C ARG A 153 0.69 -13.24 3.48
N ILE A 154 0.08 -12.34 2.71
CA ILE A 154 -1.19 -12.61 2.02
C ILE A 154 -1.04 -13.79 1.07
N PHE A 155 0.01 -13.79 0.26
CA PHE A 155 0.21 -14.86 -0.72
C PHE A 155 0.44 -16.22 -0.03
N LEU A 156 1.16 -16.26 1.09
CA LEU A 156 1.29 -17.46 1.92
C LEU A 156 -0.06 -17.98 2.41
N LYS A 157 -0.94 -17.09 2.92
CA LYS A 157 -2.30 -17.46 3.34
C LYS A 157 -3.14 -17.98 2.17
N LEU A 158 -3.07 -17.31 1.02
CA LEU A 158 -3.78 -17.75 -0.18
C LEU A 158 -3.32 -19.13 -0.66
N MET A 159 -2.05 -19.47 -0.50
CA MET A 159 -1.50 -20.76 -0.93
C MET A 159 -1.69 -21.88 0.12
N GLY A 160 -1.82 -21.55 1.39
CA GLY A 160 -2.01 -22.52 2.48
C GLY A 160 -3.42 -23.05 2.64
N GLY A 161 -4.44 -22.40 2.11
CA GLY A 161 -5.81 -22.93 1.98
C GLY A 161 -6.63 -23.09 3.27
N ASP A 162 -6.18 -22.59 4.42
CA ASP A 162 -6.99 -22.61 5.64
C ASP A 162 -7.88 -21.37 5.73
N GLU A 163 -9.16 -21.56 5.42
CA GLU A 163 -10.23 -20.60 5.66
C GLU A 163 -10.56 -20.55 7.17
N GLU A 164 -9.76 -19.88 7.98
CA GLU A 164 -10.27 -19.34 9.22
C GLU A 164 -10.74 -17.91 8.98
N GLN A 165 -12.05 -17.80 8.72
CA GLN A 165 -12.76 -16.52 8.75
C GLN A 165 -12.76 -15.98 10.19
N SER A 166 -11.86 -15.08 10.52
CA SER A 166 -12.07 -14.24 11.69
C SER A 166 -13.03 -13.11 11.34
N SER A 167 -14.31 -13.28 11.66
CA SER A 167 -15.27 -12.20 11.64
C SER A 167 -14.96 -11.25 12.80
N LYS A 168 -14.28 -10.14 12.54
CA LYS A 168 -14.23 -9.03 13.50
C LYS A 168 -15.66 -8.57 13.77
N SER A 169 -16.02 -8.36 15.05
CA SER A 169 -17.33 -7.84 15.41
C SER A 169 -17.42 -6.34 15.07
N ILE A 170 -18.64 -5.83 14.82
CA ILE A 170 -18.89 -4.40 14.57
C ILE A 170 -18.36 -3.53 15.73
N SER A 171 -18.29 -4.08 16.96
CA SER A 171 -17.70 -3.40 18.12
C SER A 171 -16.19 -3.19 17.98
N ASP A 172 -15.48 -4.12 17.34
CA ASP A 172 -14.04 -4.02 17.11
C ASP A 172 -13.74 -3.00 16.01
N GLU A 173 -14.56 -2.97 14.96
CA GLU A 173 -14.45 -1.95 13.88
C GLU A 173 -14.76 -0.53 14.39
N ALA A 174 -15.74 -0.37 15.28
CA ALA A 174 -16.01 0.93 15.90
C ALA A 174 -14.85 1.39 16.80
N SER A 175 -14.19 0.47 17.51
CA SER A 175 -13.01 0.77 18.33
C SER A 175 -11.80 1.15 17.47
N GLU A 176 -11.62 0.49 16.33
CA GLU A 176 -10.57 0.78 15.34
C GLU A 176 -10.79 2.17 14.70
N PHE A 177 -12.04 2.48 14.32
CA PHE A 177 -12.44 3.81 13.82
C PHE A 177 -12.15 4.93 14.83
N LYS A 178 -12.49 4.71 16.10
CA LYS A 178 -12.15 5.63 17.19
C LYS A 178 -10.63 5.84 17.31
N GLY A 179 -9.85 4.78 17.27
CA GLY A 179 -8.39 4.84 17.30
C GLY A 179 -7.81 5.64 16.14
N MET A 180 -8.36 5.47 14.93
CA MET A 180 -7.96 6.23 13.76
C MET A 180 -8.26 7.73 13.90
N ILE A 181 -9.47 8.10 14.36
CA ILE A 181 -9.82 9.50 14.61
C ILE A 181 -8.89 10.13 15.65
N LEU A 182 -8.59 9.41 16.74
CA LEU A 182 -7.65 9.87 17.77
C LEU A 182 -6.24 10.09 17.20
N GLY A 183 -5.79 9.21 16.31
CA GLY A 183 -4.50 9.34 15.62
C GLY A 183 -4.44 10.60 14.75
N ILE A 184 -5.48 10.84 13.94
CA ILE A 184 -5.59 12.02 13.06
C ILE A 184 -5.63 13.33 13.87
N LEU A 185 -6.22 13.32 15.04
CA LEU A 185 -6.37 14.50 15.90
C LEU A 185 -5.19 14.69 16.87
N ALA A 186 -4.18 13.82 16.87
CA ALA A 186 -3.12 13.78 17.89
C ALA A 186 -2.21 15.02 17.89
N ASP A 187 -1.91 15.58 16.72
CA ASP A 187 -1.09 16.80 16.56
C ASP A 187 -1.92 18.08 16.35
N ASP A 188 -3.24 17.96 16.50
CA ASP A 188 -4.22 19.04 16.33
C ASP A 188 -4.30 19.60 14.88
N GLU A 189 -3.73 18.93 13.90
CA GLU A 189 -3.80 19.24 12.47
C GLU A 189 -4.40 18.04 11.72
N VAL A 190 -5.13 18.31 10.62
CA VAL A 190 -5.63 17.28 9.70
C VAL A 190 -4.98 17.51 8.35
N ASN A 191 -4.23 16.56 7.87
CA ASN A 191 -3.54 16.67 6.60
C ASN A 191 -4.16 15.78 5.51
N TYR A 192 -3.77 16.03 4.26
CA TYR A 192 -4.28 15.31 3.09
C TYR A 192 -4.08 13.79 3.20
N LYS A 193 -2.93 13.34 3.68
CA LYS A 193 -2.60 11.91 3.77
C LYS A 193 -3.52 11.20 4.77
N GLU A 194 -3.71 11.78 5.93
CA GLU A 194 -4.61 11.24 6.96
C GLU A 194 -6.07 11.20 6.49
N THR A 195 -6.51 12.25 5.79
CA THR A 195 -7.84 12.31 5.20
C THR A 195 -8.02 11.25 4.12
N TYR A 196 -7.01 11.01 3.30
CA TYR A 196 -7.00 9.96 2.28
C TYR A 196 -7.02 8.56 2.91
N GLU A 197 -6.23 8.33 3.97
CA GLU A 197 -6.23 7.06 4.71
C GLU A 197 -7.58 6.79 5.37
N LEU A 198 -8.22 7.82 5.93
CA LEU A 198 -9.56 7.75 6.50
C LEU A 198 -10.61 7.39 5.44
N LEU A 199 -10.57 8.03 4.25
CA LEU A 199 -11.48 7.68 3.15
C LEU A 199 -11.31 6.22 2.75
N TYR A 200 -10.07 5.81 2.56
CA TYR A 200 -9.75 4.46 2.14
C TYR A 200 -10.25 3.42 3.16
N TRP A 201 -10.06 3.70 4.46
CA TRP A 201 -10.54 2.85 5.54
C TRP A 201 -12.07 2.78 5.56
N LEU A 202 -12.76 3.92 5.42
CA LEU A 202 -14.23 3.97 5.38
C LEU A 202 -14.82 3.23 4.17
N GLU A 203 -14.16 3.26 3.02
CA GLU A 203 -14.58 2.48 1.84
C GLU A 203 -14.49 0.97 2.08
N ASP A 204 -13.54 0.53 2.89
CA ASP A 204 -13.39 -0.87 3.27
C ASP A 204 -14.34 -1.31 4.40
N HIS A 205 -14.97 -0.35 5.12
CA HIS A 205 -15.89 -0.58 6.25
C HIS A 205 -17.26 0.05 6.00
N PRO A 206 -18.08 -0.50 5.08
CA PRO A 206 -19.31 0.12 4.62
C PRO A 206 -20.36 0.33 5.73
N GLU A 207 -20.38 -0.53 6.76
CA GLU A 207 -21.31 -0.39 7.88
C GLU A 207 -20.93 0.81 8.77
N ILE A 208 -19.63 1.03 8.97
CA ILE A 208 -19.12 2.21 9.67
C ILE A 208 -19.29 3.46 8.80
N ALA A 209 -19.02 3.38 7.51
CA ALA A 209 -19.23 4.47 6.56
C ALA A 209 -20.70 4.93 6.52
N GLU A 210 -21.66 4.00 6.53
CA GLU A 210 -23.08 4.34 6.58
C GLU A 210 -23.47 4.92 7.95
N ARG A 211 -23.00 4.34 9.05
CA ARG A 211 -23.23 4.84 10.41
C ARG A 211 -22.68 6.26 10.61
N TYR A 212 -21.52 6.54 10.03
CA TYR A 212 -20.86 7.86 10.10
C TYR A 212 -20.83 8.56 8.74
N ARG A 213 -21.93 8.45 8.00
CA ARG A 213 -22.07 8.93 6.62
C ARG A 213 -21.61 10.38 6.40
N LYS A 214 -21.79 11.23 7.42
CA LYS A 214 -21.35 12.64 7.35
C LYS A 214 -19.84 12.77 7.21
N VAL A 215 -19.05 11.96 7.92
CA VAL A 215 -17.59 11.89 7.77
C VAL A 215 -17.25 11.36 6.39
N TYR A 216 -17.83 10.21 6.01
CA TYR A 216 -17.56 9.58 4.73
C TYR A 216 -17.79 10.51 3.55
N MET A 217 -18.94 11.21 3.53
CA MET A 217 -19.26 12.15 2.43
C MET A 217 -18.32 13.34 2.43
N LYS A 218 -18.00 13.93 3.61
CA LYS A 218 -17.09 15.06 3.69
C LYS A 218 -15.65 14.67 3.29
N THR A 219 -15.19 13.49 3.69
CA THR A 219 -13.88 12.98 3.29
C THR A 219 -13.76 12.83 1.77
N LYS A 220 -14.84 12.37 1.11
CA LYS A 220 -14.88 12.31 -0.36
C LYS A 220 -14.87 13.69 -1.01
N GLU A 221 -15.66 14.62 -0.48
CA GLU A 221 -15.77 15.99 -0.98
C GLU A 221 -14.42 16.70 -0.96
N VAL A 222 -13.72 16.70 0.19
CA VAL A 222 -12.45 17.41 0.36
C VAL A 222 -11.27 16.76 -0.37
N LEU A 223 -11.43 15.58 -0.92
CA LEU A 223 -10.41 14.87 -1.71
C LEU A 223 -10.76 14.83 -3.21
N GLU A 224 -11.82 15.54 -3.64
CA GLU A 224 -12.30 15.48 -5.04
C GLU A 224 -11.30 16.11 -6.02
N ASP A 225 -10.59 17.16 -5.59
CA ASP A 225 -9.61 17.88 -6.41
C ASP A 225 -8.14 17.52 -6.09
N ASP A 226 -7.91 16.41 -5.34
CA ASP A 226 -6.60 15.93 -4.91
C ASP A 226 -5.80 16.94 -4.05
N TYR A 227 -6.48 17.87 -3.41
CA TYR A 227 -5.89 18.88 -2.54
C TYR A 227 -6.76 19.09 -1.29
N LEU A 228 -6.15 19.25 -0.14
CA LEU A 228 -6.82 19.61 1.10
C LEU A 228 -6.37 21.01 1.50
N ASP A 229 -7.24 21.98 1.35
CA ASP A 229 -6.94 23.34 1.78
C ASP A 229 -7.12 23.54 3.30
N ASN A 230 -6.69 24.71 3.80
CA ASN A 230 -6.74 25.00 5.23
C ASN A 230 -8.19 25.07 5.78
N VAL A 231 -9.15 25.45 4.96
CA VAL A 231 -10.58 25.55 5.37
C VAL A 231 -11.14 24.14 5.50
N GLU A 232 -10.91 23.32 4.50
CA GLU A 232 -11.34 21.91 4.48
C GLU A 232 -10.70 21.10 5.60
N ALA A 233 -9.40 21.32 5.89
CA ALA A 233 -8.71 20.69 7.02
C ALA A 233 -9.35 21.06 8.36
N ILE A 234 -9.74 22.34 8.54
CA ILE A 234 -10.45 22.80 9.75
C ILE A 234 -11.84 22.19 9.83
N GLU A 235 -12.58 22.12 8.73
CA GLU A 235 -13.91 21.49 8.68
C GLU A 235 -13.85 20.00 9.00
N MET A 236 -12.88 19.27 8.42
CA MET A 236 -12.64 17.85 8.73
C MET A 236 -12.32 17.65 10.20
N LYS A 237 -11.41 18.44 10.75
CA LYS A 237 -11.06 18.42 12.19
C LYS A 237 -12.28 18.62 13.07
N TYR A 238 -13.14 19.59 12.74
CA TYR A 238 -14.36 19.86 13.51
C TYR A 238 -15.33 18.66 13.47
N ILE A 239 -15.55 18.07 12.29
CA ILE A 239 -16.40 16.90 12.12
C ILE A 239 -15.87 15.71 12.91
N LEU A 240 -14.56 15.43 12.84
CA LEU A 240 -13.93 14.33 13.54
C LEU A 240 -14.03 14.51 15.07
N LYS A 241 -13.78 15.72 15.61
CA LYS A 241 -13.96 16.03 17.04
C LYS A 241 -15.42 15.85 17.48
N SER A 242 -16.38 16.27 16.66
CA SER A 242 -17.81 16.11 16.95
C SER A 242 -18.23 14.63 17.06
N ILE A 243 -17.67 13.78 16.24
CA ILE A 243 -17.97 12.35 16.28
C ILE A 243 -17.27 11.66 17.44
N LEU A 244 -16.03 12.01 17.71
CA LEU A 244 -15.28 11.45 18.84
C LEU A 244 -15.99 11.68 20.19
N ALA A 245 -16.70 12.79 20.33
CA ALA A 245 -17.49 13.09 21.52
C ALA A 245 -18.74 12.18 21.68
N ASN A 246 -19.14 11.45 20.63
CA ASN A 246 -20.32 10.57 20.60
C ASN A 246 -19.98 9.08 20.34
N LEU A 247 -18.67 8.74 20.29
CA LEU A 247 -18.11 7.40 20.22
C LEU A 247 -17.74 6.89 21.63
#